data_8471b1416d09acf7053aa1248a8ec879
#
_entry.id   8471b1416d09acf7053aa1248a8ec879
#
_cell.length_a   1.000
_cell.length_b   1.000
_cell.length_c   1.000
_cell.angle_alpha   90.00
_cell.angle_beta   90.00
_cell.angle_gamma   90.00
#
_symmetry.space_group_name_H-M   'P 1'
#
loop_
_entity.id
_entity.type
_entity.pdbx_description
1 polymer ?
#
loop_
_entity_poly.entity_id
_entity_poly.type
_entity_poly.pdbx_seq_one_letter_code
_entity_poly.pdbx_strand_id
1 'polypeptide(L)'
;MSERLNKIFSKDTPKTKLVAYFVGCYPTFQISLDVIKEAIDNGVSILEIGFATSEASAEGKIIKTAHDHVLNNNDTLLDVIKLVKEIRNYNQDVGIILMGYIANLYKHPIPKFVEEITEAGADGCLVVDAPHELKEENILRNELNNKGLSLIKLVAPTTNETRLKEIIKISSGFLYQVNLSGVTGEKSAHQGDVNTLIKNIRAITGLPVCSGFGIKTPLDAKDIAKTGCDAV
;
A
#
# COMPACT_ATOMS: atom_id res chain seq x y z
N MET A 1 8.65 2.26 12.16
CA MET A 1 8.65 1.43 10.92
C MET A 1 8.81 -0.01 11.36
N SER A 2 8.07 -0.95 10.77
CA SER A 2 8.18 -2.36 11.13
C SER A 2 9.58 -2.91 10.82
N GLU A 3 10.03 -3.91 11.59
CA GLU A 3 11.35 -4.54 11.39
C GLU A 3 11.44 -5.23 10.02
N ARG A 4 10.32 -5.82 9.53
CA ARG A 4 10.26 -6.46 8.22
C ARG A 4 10.47 -5.47 7.09
N LEU A 5 9.79 -4.33 7.10
CA LEU A 5 9.99 -3.29 6.09
C LEU A 5 11.42 -2.74 6.14
N ASN A 6 11.99 -2.56 7.35
CA ASN A 6 13.41 -2.17 7.49
C ASN A 6 14.35 -3.18 6.83
N LYS A 7 14.12 -4.49 7.04
CA LYS A 7 14.90 -5.57 6.43
C LYS A 7 14.73 -5.60 4.91
N ILE A 8 13.50 -5.47 4.41
CA ILE A 8 13.19 -5.46 2.97
C ILE A 8 13.92 -4.33 2.24
N PHE A 9 13.92 -3.12 2.82
CA PHE A 9 14.56 -1.94 2.24
C PHE A 9 15.99 -1.70 2.73
N SER A 10 16.62 -2.69 3.36
CA SER A 10 18.03 -2.55 3.77
C SER A 10 18.95 -2.38 2.57
N LYS A 11 20.07 -1.67 2.78
CA LYS A 11 21.07 -1.38 1.72
C LYS A 11 21.76 -2.64 1.16
N ASP A 12 21.69 -3.73 1.89
CA ASP A 12 22.29 -5.02 1.49
C ASP A 12 21.45 -5.76 0.43
N THR A 13 20.31 -5.21 0.05
CA THR A 13 19.41 -5.79 -0.95
C THR A 13 19.26 -4.87 -2.17
N PRO A 14 20.16 -4.93 -3.15
CA PRO A 14 20.28 -3.91 -4.21
C PRO A 14 19.18 -3.95 -5.29
N LYS A 15 18.27 -4.91 -5.27
CA LYS A 15 17.23 -5.04 -6.30
C LYS A 15 16.00 -4.22 -5.92
N THR A 16 15.39 -3.54 -6.90
CA THR A 16 14.05 -2.97 -6.78
C THR A 16 13.07 -4.07 -6.34
N LYS A 17 12.28 -3.78 -5.31
CA LYS A 17 11.32 -4.73 -4.74
C LYS A 17 10.04 -4.77 -5.57
N LEU A 18 9.35 -5.90 -5.55
CA LEU A 18 8.01 -6.01 -6.13
C LEU A 18 6.96 -5.86 -5.03
N VAL A 19 6.06 -4.89 -5.22
CA VAL A 19 4.86 -4.70 -4.41
C VAL A 19 3.67 -5.17 -5.23
N ALA A 20 2.85 -6.06 -4.69
CA ALA A 20 1.69 -6.57 -5.37
C ALA A 20 0.40 -6.27 -4.59
N TYR A 21 -0.57 -5.65 -5.28
CA TYR A 21 -1.89 -5.34 -4.74
C TYR A 21 -2.88 -6.47 -5.00
N PHE A 22 -3.65 -6.82 -3.97
CA PHE A 22 -4.75 -7.78 -4.04
C PHE A 22 -5.96 -7.23 -3.31
N VAL A 23 -7.15 -7.35 -3.89
CA VAL A 23 -8.39 -7.20 -3.13
C VAL A 23 -8.54 -8.42 -2.24
N GLY A 24 -8.50 -8.22 -0.93
CA GLY A 24 -8.57 -9.31 0.04
C GLY A 24 -9.89 -10.08 -0.09
N CYS A 25 -9.82 -11.40 0.03
CA CYS A 25 -10.94 -12.33 -0.13
C CYS A 25 -11.51 -12.45 -1.55
N TYR A 26 -10.90 -11.85 -2.57
CA TYR A 26 -11.39 -11.97 -3.95
C TYR A 26 -10.73 -13.15 -4.70
N PRO A 27 -11.48 -13.95 -5.48
CA PRO A 27 -12.94 -14.03 -5.55
C PRO A 27 -13.56 -14.77 -4.37
N THR A 28 -12.78 -15.52 -3.61
CA THR A 28 -13.13 -16.15 -2.33
C THR A 28 -11.91 -16.10 -1.41
N PHE A 29 -12.12 -16.25 -0.11
CA PHE A 29 -11.03 -16.29 0.87
C PHE A 29 -9.93 -17.29 0.49
N GLN A 30 -10.32 -18.54 0.17
CA GLN A 30 -9.35 -19.60 -0.13
C GLN A 30 -8.55 -19.31 -1.41
N ILE A 31 -9.23 -18.91 -2.50
CA ILE A 31 -8.55 -18.59 -3.76
C ILE A 31 -7.62 -17.38 -3.57
N SER A 32 -8.07 -16.35 -2.84
CA SER A 32 -7.25 -15.19 -2.50
C SER A 32 -5.97 -15.61 -1.77
N LEU A 33 -6.09 -16.47 -0.76
CA LEU A 33 -4.95 -16.99 -0.01
C LEU A 33 -3.97 -17.78 -0.91
N ASP A 34 -4.49 -18.65 -1.77
CA ASP A 34 -3.66 -19.50 -2.63
C ASP A 34 -2.89 -18.66 -3.68
N VAL A 35 -3.57 -17.67 -4.29
CA VAL A 35 -2.95 -16.75 -5.25
C VAL A 35 -1.87 -15.90 -4.56
N ILE A 36 -2.12 -15.42 -3.35
CA ILE A 36 -1.14 -14.63 -2.60
C ILE A 36 0.08 -15.48 -2.22
N LYS A 37 -0.11 -16.73 -1.79
CA LYS A 37 1.00 -17.65 -1.52
C LYS A 37 1.87 -17.87 -2.75
N GLU A 38 1.24 -18.12 -3.90
CA GLU A 38 1.95 -18.27 -5.18
C GLU A 38 2.73 -16.99 -5.54
N ALA A 39 2.16 -15.80 -5.31
CA ALA A 39 2.85 -14.54 -5.54
C ALA A 39 4.09 -14.39 -4.64
N ILE A 40 4.01 -14.78 -3.37
CA ILE A 40 5.13 -14.77 -2.42
C ILE A 40 6.24 -15.71 -2.92
N ASP A 41 5.89 -16.93 -3.30
CA ASP A 41 6.84 -17.95 -3.76
C ASP A 41 7.55 -17.53 -5.06
N ASN A 42 6.90 -16.66 -5.85
CA ASN A 42 7.47 -16.05 -7.05
C ASN A 42 8.15 -14.70 -6.81
N GLY A 43 8.42 -14.34 -5.56
CA GLY A 43 9.34 -13.25 -5.21
C GLY A 43 8.71 -11.89 -4.95
N VAL A 44 7.39 -11.81 -4.72
CA VAL A 44 6.77 -10.59 -4.19
C VAL A 44 7.37 -10.28 -2.82
N SER A 45 7.84 -9.05 -2.65
CA SER A 45 8.51 -8.60 -1.43
C SER A 45 7.55 -7.94 -0.45
N ILE A 46 6.51 -7.26 -0.97
CA ILE A 46 5.50 -6.57 -0.17
C ILE A 46 4.13 -6.84 -0.80
N LEU A 47 3.18 -7.17 0.04
CA LEU A 47 1.77 -7.32 -0.31
C LEU A 47 1.00 -6.08 0.11
N GLU A 48 0.18 -5.54 -0.77
CA GLU A 48 -0.87 -4.58 -0.44
C GLU A 48 -2.21 -5.31 -0.48
N ILE A 49 -2.84 -5.46 0.68
CA ILE A 49 -4.11 -6.16 0.81
C ILE A 49 -5.22 -5.14 1.01
N GLY A 50 -6.03 -4.95 -0.03
CA GLY A 50 -7.17 -4.04 -0.03
C GLY A 50 -8.37 -4.63 0.72
N PHE A 51 -9.00 -3.85 1.60
CA PHE A 51 -10.33 -4.20 2.10
C PHE A 51 -11.41 -3.56 1.23
N ALA A 52 -12.42 -4.34 0.91
CA ALA A 52 -13.45 -3.92 -0.02
C ALA A 52 -14.27 -2.72 0.49
N THR A 53 -14.59 -1.82 -0.43
CA THR A 53 -15.43 -0.65 -0.17
C THR A 53 -16.26 -0.31 -1.41
N SER A 54 -17.46 0.25 -1.20
CA SER A 54 -18.26 0.86 -2.25
C SER A 54 -17.66 2.18 -2.77
N GLU A 55 -16.82 2.81 -1.97
CA GLU A 55 -16.25 4.14 -2.19
C GLU A 55 -14.84 4.10 -2.82
N ALA A 56 -14.51 3.06 -3.58
CA ALA A 56 -13.20 2.87 -4.23
C ALA A 56 -12.94 3.91 -5.35
N SER A 57 -12.84 5.19 -4.99
CA SER A 57 -12.77 6.31 -5.93
C SER A 57 -11.45 6.38 -6.72
N ALA A 58 -10.37 5.86 -6.15
CA ALA A 58 -9.05 5.82 -6.80
C ALA A 58 -8.85 4.59 -7.70
N GLU A 59 -9.79 3.64 -7.70
CA GLU A 59 -9.63 2.35 -8.36
C GLU A 59 -10.24 2.33 -9.78
N GLY A 60 -9.55 1.61 -10.68
CA GLY A 60 -10.07 1.33 -12.01
C GLY A 60 -11.21 0.31 -12.00
N LYS A 61 -11.93 0.20 -13.13
CA LYS A 61 -13.12 -0.65 -13.27
C LYS A 61 -12.92 -2.11 -12.81
N ILE A 62 -11.76 -2.71 -13.12
CA ILE A 62 -11.47 -4.11 -12.78
C ILE A 62 -11.42 -4.29 -11.26
N ILE A 63 -10.68 -3.41 -10.57
CA ILE A 63 -10.56 -3.45 -9.11
C ILE A 63 -11.90 -3.14 -8.46
N LYS A 64 -12.67 -2.16 -8.96
CA LYS A 64 -14.03 -1.88 -8.48
C LYS A 64 -14.93 -3.11 -8.57
N THR A 65 -14.88 -3.84 -9.70
CA THR A 65 -15.65 -5.09 -9.84
C THR A 65 -15.25 -6.13 -8.80
N ALA A 66 -13.97 -6.23 -8.44
CA ALA A 66 -13.51 -7.12 -7.38
C ALA A 66 -14.01 -6.67 -6.00
N HIS A 67 -14.00 -5.36 -5.69
CA HIS A 67 -14.60 -4.83 -4.46
C HIS A 67 -16.10 -5.16 -4.37
N ASP A 68 -16.86 -4.89 -5.43
CA ASP A 68 -18.30 -5.19 -5.49
C ASP A 68 -18.58 -6.69 -5.27
N HIS A 69 -17.76 -7.56 -5.85
CA HIS A 69 -17.87 -9.00 -5.67
C HIS A 69 -17.70 -9.42 -4.20
N VAL A 70 -16.63 -8.93 -3.55
CA VAL A 70 -16.33 -9.23 -2.14
C VAL A 70 -17.45 -8.72 -1.22
N LEU A 71 -17.96 -7.50 -1.48
CA LEU A 71 -19.07 -6.93 -0.72
C LEU A 71 -20.36 -7.76 -0.90
N ASN A 72 -20.64 -8.23 -2.11
CA ASN A 72 -21.81 -9.08 -2.40
C ASN A 72 -21.71 -10.46 -1.73
N ASN A 73 -20.51 -10.96 -1.49
CA ASN A 73 -20.27 -12.18 -0.73
C ASN A 73 -20.39 -11.99 0.79
N ASN A 74 -20.60 -10.73 1.25
CA ASN A 74 -20.63 -10.34 2.65
C ASN A 74 -19.30 -10.55 3.39
N ASP A 75 -18.17 -10.63 2.67
CA ASP A 75 -16.88 -10.64 3.29
C ASP A 75 -16.59 -9.27 3.94
N THR A 76 -16.06 -9.31 5.13
CA THR A 76 -15.88 -8.15 6.00
C THR A 76 -14.39 -7.76 6.15
N LEU A 77 -14.13 -6.61 6.76
CA LEU A 77 -12.78 -6.23 7.19
C LEU A 77 -12.13 -7.33 8.08
N LEU A 78 -12.91 -7.99 8.95
CA LEU A 78 -12.40 -9.05 9.82
C LEU A 78 -11.96 -10.29 9.03
N ASP A 79 -12.58 -10.57 7.90
CA ASP A 79 -12.18 -11.69 7.03
C ASP A 79 -10.86 -11.36 6.32
N VAL A 80 -10.66 -10.11 5.92
CA VAL A 80 -9.36 -9.65 5.39
C VAL A 80 -8.27 -9.72 6.48
N ILE A 81 -8.57 -9.37 7.73
CA ILE A 81 -7.62 -9.50 8.85
C ILE A 81 -7.27 -10.98 9.10
N LYS A 82 -8.24 -11.89 9.02
CA LYS A 82 -7.95 -13.34 9.06
C LYS A 82 -7.06 -13.79 7.90
N LEU A 83 -7.32 -13.28 6.70
CA LEU A 83 -6.48 -13.56 5.52
C LEU A 83 -5.02 -13.12 5.78
N VAL A 84 -4.81 -11.92 6.32
CA VAL A 84 -3.48 -11.43 6.71
C VAL A 84 -2.80 -12.38 7.70
N LYS A 85 -3.53 -12.87 8.69
CA LYS A 85 -3.00 -13.84 9.68
C LYS A 85 -2.56 -15.16 9.01
N GLU A 86 -3.36 -15.68 8.08
CA GLU A 86 -2.99 -16.90 7.33
C GLU A 86 -1.78 -16.68 6.42
N ILE A 87 -1.69 -15.52 5.77
CA ILE A 87 -0.51 -15.13 4.99
C ILE A 87 0.72 -15.06 5.89
N ARG A 88 0.62 -14.45 7.07
CA ARG A 88 1.72 -14.34 8.04
C ARG A 88 2.15 -15.70 8.58
N ASN A 89 1.20 -16.61 8.83
CA ASN A 89 1.50 -17.98 9.22
C ASN A 89 2.29 -18.72 8.12
N TYR A 90 1.96 -18.45 6.87
CA TYR A 90 2.65 -19.03 5.71
C TYR A 90 4.06 -18.44 5.51
N ASN A 91 4.21 -17.11 5.60
CA ASN A 91 5.50 -16.44 5.37
C ASN A 91 5.75 -15.35 6.41
N GLN A 92 6.88 -15.46 7.10
CA GLN A 92 7.26 -14.55 8.19
C GLN A 92 8.02 -13.30 7.72
N ASP A 93 8.52 -13.27 6.48
CA ASP A 93 9.43 -12.24 5.98
C ASP A 93 8.77 -11.24 5.00
N VAL A 94 7.68 -11.62 4.29
CA VAL A 94 6.99 -10.73 3.35
C VAL A 94 6.40 -9.53 4.08
N GLY A 95 6.54 -8.33 3.51
CA GLY A 95 5.86 -7.13 4.02
C GLY A 95 4.36 -7.20 3.73
N ILE A 96 3.52 -6.79 4.68
CA ILE A 96 2.06 -6.77 4.51
C ILE A 96 1.53 -5.39 4.89
N ILE A 97 0.99 -4.68 3.91
CA ILE A 97 0.35 -3.37 4.07
C ILE A 97 -1.15 -3.53 3.82
N LEU A 98 -1.96 -3.13 4.77
CA LEU A 98 -3.41 -3.05 4.58
C LEU A 98 -3.76 -1.74 3.88
N MET A 99 -4.50 -1.83 2.79
CA MET A 99 -4.91 -0.67 2.00
C MET A 99 -6.42 -0.49 2.02
N GLY A 100 -6.89 0.73 2.25
CA GLY A 100 -8.32 1.03 2.25
C GLY A 100 -8.65 2.51 2.20
N TYR A 101 -9.88 2.80 2.53
CA TYR A 101 -10.45 4.15 2.50
C TYR A 101 -10.95 4.55 3.89
N ILE A 102 -11.06 5.85 4.13
CA ILE A 102 -11.50 6.37 5.43
C ILE A 102 -12.88 5.84 5.84
N ALA A 103 -13.76 5.61 4.86
CA ALA A 103 -15.09 5.03 5.09
C ALA A 103 -15.05 3.66 5.78
N ASN A 104 -14.01 2.87 5.56
CA ASN A 104 -13.80 1.59 6.23
C ASN A 104 -13.50 1.80 7.73
N LEU A 105 -12.70 2.83 8.06
CA LEU A 105 -12.31 3.14 9.43
C LEU A 105 -13.46 3.74 10.25
N TYR A 106 -14.41 4.44 9.61
CA TYR A 106 -15.61 4.92 10.32
C TYR A 106 -16.53 3.79 10.81
N LYS A 107 -16.47 2.64 10.17
CA LYS A 107 -17.26 1.46 10.55
C LYS A 107 -16.58 0.59 11.62
N HIS A 108 -15.33 0.86 11.93
CA HIS A 108 -14.53 0.07 12.86
C HIS A 108 -13.64 0.99 13.72
N PRO A 109 -13.72 0.96 15.07
CA PRO A 109 -12.92 1.84 15.91
C PRO A 109 -11.43 1.71 15.63
N ILE A 110 -10.77 2.82 15.30
CA ILE A 110 -9.36 2.84 14.88
C ILE A 110 -8.42 2.12 15.87
N PRO A 111 -8.51 2.33 17.21
CA PRO A 111 -7.63 1.60 18.12
C PRO A 111 -7.80 0.08 18.04
N LYS A 112 -9.05 -0.39 17.93
CA LYS A 112 -9.36 -1.81 17.76
C LYS A 112 -8.85 -2.35 16.44
N PHE A 113 -9.04 -1.61 15.35
CA PHE A 113 -8.50 -1.95 14.03
C PHE A 113 -6.98 -2.13 14.09
N VAL A 114 -6.26 -1.18 14.70
CA VAL A 114 -4.79 -1.26 14.81
C VAL A 114 -4.34 -2.43 15.68
N GLU A 115 -5.06 -2.74 16.75
CA GLU A 115 -4.79 -3.92 17.58
C GLU A 115 -4.94 -5.21 16.75
N GLU A 116 -6.07 -5.38 16.08
CA GLU A 116 -6.38 -6.57 15.28
C GLU A 116 -5.37 -6.78 14.13
N ILE A 117 -4.99 -5.73 13.39
CA ILE A 117 -3.98 -5.86 12.32
C ILE A 117 -2.58 -6.14 12.86
N THR A 118 -2.26 -5.64 14.07
CA THR A 118 -1.00 -5.96 14.75
C THR A 118 -0.94 -7.44 15.11
N GLU A 119 -2.00 -7.97 15.69
CA GLU A 119 -2.11 -9.39 16.06
C GLU A 119 -2.12 -10.32 14.84
N ALA A 120 -2.67 -9.86 13.73
CA ALA A 120 -2.60 -10.57 12.45
C ALA A 120 -1.20 -10.54 11.81
N GLY A 121 -0.30 -9.66 12.28
CA GLY A 121 1.07 -9.56 11.78
C GLY A 121 1.24 -8.68 10.57
N ALA A 122 0.40 -7.68 10.36
CA ALA A 122 0.61 -6.63 9.38
C ALA A 122 1.83 -5.76 9.72
N ASP A 123 2.37 -5.06 8.72
CA ASP A 123 3.53 -4.17 8.85
C ASP A 123 3.14 -2.69 8.79
N GLY A 124 1.96 -2.40 8.31
CA GLY A 124 1.47 -1.03 8.21
C GLY A 124 0.12 -0.93 7.51
N CYS A 125 -0.29 0.31 7.32
CA CYS A 125 -1.56 0.67 6.70
C CYS A 125 -1.39 1.85 5.75
N LEU A 126 -2.19 1.87 4.69
CA LEU A 126 -2.35 2.96 3.75
C LEU A 126 -3.84 3.30 3.63
N VAL A 127 -4.22 4.53 3.94
CA VAL A 127 -5.58 5.04 3.74
C VAL A 127 -5.54 6.08 2.62
N VAL A 128 -6.17 5.72 1.48
CA VAL A 128 -5.99 6.41 0.19
C VAL A 128 -6.50 7.84 0.24
N ASP A 129 -7.65 8.05 0.86
CA ASP A 129 -8.41 9.30 0.87
C ASP A 129 -8.40 10.05 2.22
N ALA A 130 -7.46 9.69 3.11
CA ALA A 130 -7.31 10.37 4.40
C ALA A 130 -6.29 11.52 4.30
N PRO A 131 -6.73 12.78 4.21
CA PRO A 131 -5.83 13.92 4.31
C PRO A 131 -5.24 14.02 5.73
N HIS A 132 -4.00 14.50 5.83
CA HIS A 132 -3.26 14.53 7.09
C HIS A 132 -3.87 15.46 8.15
N GLU A 133 -4.77 16.35 7.75
CA GLU A 133 -5.49 17.26 8.62
C GLU A 133 -6.66 16.60 9.36
N LEU A 134 -7.11 15.42 8.91
CA LEU A 134 -8.19 14.71 9.55
C LEU A 134 -7.80 14.23 10.96
N LYS A 135 -8.75 14.34 11.87
CA LYS A 135 -8.59 13.84 13.24
C LYS A 135 -8.36 12.32 13.27
N GLU A 136 -9.11 11.61 12.46
CA GLU A 136 -9.04 10.15 12.33
C GLU A 136 -7.68 9.70 11.83
N GLU A 137 -7.09 10.40 10.90
CA GLU A 137 -5.74 10.12 10.40
C GLU A 137 -4.69 10.32 11.50
N ASN A 138 -4.82 11.36 12.31
CA ASN A 138 -3.94 11.58 13.45
C ASN A 138 -4.06 10.48 14.50
N ILE A 139 -5.29 10.01 14.78
CA ILE A 139 -5.52 8.88 15.69
C ILE A 139 -4.87 7.62 15.12
N LEU A 140 -5.13 7.30 13.85
CA LEU A 140 -4.56 6.13 13.17
C LEU A 140 -3.03 6.15 13.24
N ARG A 141 -2.40 7.27 12.91
CA ARG A 141 -0.94 7.43 12.96
C ARG A 141 -0.37 7.17 14.36
N ASN A 142 -1.00 7.72 15.38
CA ASN A 142 -0.55 7.55 16.74
C ASN A 142 -0.67 6.10 17.20
N GLU A 143 -1.79 5.44 16.90
CA GLU A 143 -2.00 4.03 17.24
C GLU A 143 -1.02 3.13 16.48
N LEU A 144 -0.80 3.34 15.19
CA LEU A 144 0.19 2.59 14.39
C LEU A 144 1.61 2.77 14.97
N ASN A 145 2.00 4.01 15.30
CA ASN A 145 3.31 4.30 15.90
C ASN A 145 3.49 3.58 17.23
N ASN A 146 2.47 3.57 18.10
CA ASN A 146 2.50 2.90 19.39
C ASN A 146 2.71 1.38 19.26
N LYS A 147 2.27 0.81 18.15
CA LYS A 147 2.43 -0.64 17.85
C LYS A 147 3.64 -0.94 16.94
N GLY A 148 4.44 0.07 16.58
CA GLY A 148 5.59 -0.10 15.68
C GLY A 148 5.22 -0.36 14.22
N LEU A 149 3.97 -0.15 13.85
CA LEU A 149 3.47 -0.26 12.48
C LEU A 149 3.73 1.01 11.67
N SER A 150 3.72 0.88 10.36
CA SER A 150 4.01 1.97 9.43
C SER A 150 2.73 2.61 8.89
N LEU A 151 2.72 3.94 8.78
CA LEU A 151 1.73 4.70 8.02
C LEU A 151 2.31 5.06 6.66
N ILE A 152 1.82 4.41 5.61
CA ILE A 152 2.21 4.68 4.24
C ILE A 152 1.38 5.85 3.69
N LYS A 153 2.02 6.81 3.04
CA LYS A 153 1.33 7.97 2.44
C LYS A 153 1.60 8.07 0.95
N LEU A 154 0.58 8.55 0.24
CA LEU A 154 0.64 8.77 -1.19
C LEU A 154 1.25 10.14 -1.51
N VAL A 155 2.08 10.20 -2.55
CA VAL A 155 2.59 11.42 -3.15
C VAL A 155 2.44 11.36 -4.66
N ALA A 156 2.19 12.50 -5.28
CA ALA A 156 1.97 12.62 -6.71
C ALA A 156 2.91 13.67 -7.31
N PRO A 157 3.19 13.65 -8.63
CA PRO A 157 4.00 14.69 -9.29
C PRO A 157 3.46 16.11 -9.08
N THR A 158 2.16 16.25 -8.85
CA THR A 158 1.51 17.54 -8.52
C THR A 158 1.62 17.96 -7.07
N THR A 159 2.17 17.11 -6.18
CA THR A 159 2.38 17.46 -4.78
C THR A 159 3.44 18.54 -4.68
N ASN A 160 3.06 19.74 -4.24
CA ASN A 160 4.00 20.84 -4.06
C ASN A 160 4.97 20.56 -2.90
N GLU A 161 6.07 21.30 -2.85
CA GLU A 161 7.17 21.07 -1.89
C GLU A 161 6.73 21.19 -0.43
N THR A 162 5.87 22.16 -0.11
CA THR A 162 5.35 22.36 1.25
C THR A 162 4.55 21.13 1.69
N ARG A 163 3.61 20.71 0.86
CA ARG A 163 2.78 19.54 1.10
C ARG A 163 3.62 18.25 1.18
N LEU A 164 4.62 18.11 0.32
CA LEU A 164 5.55 16.99 0.35
C LEU A 164 6.28 16.89 1.70
N LYS A 165 6.79 18.01 2.23
CA LYS A 165 7.44 18.05 3.54
C LYS A 165 6.50 17.66 4.68
N GLU A 166 5.24 18.09 4.62
CA GLU A 166 4.20 17.71 5.59
C GLU A 166 3.89 16.21 5.55
N ILE A 167 3.69 15.66 4.35
CA ILE A 167 3.43 14.22 4.15
C ILE A 167 4.62 13.40 4.68
N ILE A 168 5.85 13.78 4.36
CA ILE A 168 7.07 13.09 4.81
C ILE A 168 7.15 13.02 6.33
N LYS A 169 6.81 14.10 7.05
CA LYS A 169 6.86 14.15 8.52
C LYS A 169 5.96 13.14 9.21
N ILE A 170 4.86 12.78 8.57
CA ILE A 170 3.87 11.86 9.13
C ILE A 170 3.96 10.45 8.58
N SER A 171 4.77 10.25 7.54
CA SER A 171 4.96 8.95 6.87
C SER A 171 5.98 8.10 7.59
N SER A 172 5.80 6.78 7.48
CA SER A 172 6.80 5.80 7.90
C SER A 172 6.72 4.57 7.00
N GLY A 173 7.76 3.73 7.00
CA GLY A 173 7.86 2.59 6.10
C GLY A 173 8.40 3.02 4.74
N PHE A 174 7.54 3.50 3.86
CA PHE A 174 7.90 4.04 2.55
C PHE A 174 6.90 5.11 2.10
N LEU A 175 7.26 5.88 1.09
CA LEU A 175 6.34 6.75 0.37
C LEU A 175 5.87 6.04 -0.89
N TYR A 176 4.57 6.15 -1.17
CA TYR A 176 3.99 5.59 -2.37
C TYR A 176 3.76 6.68 -3.41
N GLN A 177 4.59 6.69 -4.44
CA GLN A 177 4.47 7.64 -5.54
C GLN A 177 3.46 7.11 -6.55
N VAL A 178 2.37 7.87 -6.73
CA VAL A 178 1.33 7.58 -7.72
C VAL A 178 1.54 8.40 -8.99
N ASN A 179 1.22 7.80 -10.14
CA ASN A 179 1.19 8.52 -11.40
C ASN A 179 -0.20 9.14 -11.63
N LEU A 180 -0.24 10.41 -11.97
CA LEU A 180 -1.49 11.15 -12.23
C LEU A 180 -2.07 10.92 -13.64
N SER A 181 -1.70 9.90 -14.33
CA SER A 181 -2.46 9.55 -15.52
C SER A 181 -3.77 8.92 -15.05
N GLY A 182 -4.79 9.75 -15.11
CA GLY A 182 -6.15 9.41 -14.76
C GLY A 182 -6.58 8.05 -15.25
N VAL A 183 -7.70 7.58 -14.71
CA VAL A 183 -8.48 6.40 -15.10
C VAL A 183 -7.80 5.51 -16.14
N THR A 184 -7.48 4.30 -15.79
CA THR A 184 -6.86 3.24 -16.61
C THR A 184 -7.19 3.36 -18.11
N GLY A 185 -6.22 3.83 -18.91
CA GLY A 185 -6.38 3.92 -20.37
C GLY A 185 -5.74 5.13 -21.05
N GLU A 186 -5.41 6.20 -20.32
CA GLU A 186 -4.73 7.37 -20.87
C GLU A 186 -3.23 7.36 -20.60
N LYS A 187 -2.46 8.04 -21.45
CA LYS A 187 -1.00 8.04 -21.45
C LYS A 187 -0.44 8.39 -20.07
N SER A 188 0.45 7.54 -19.57
CA SER A 188 1.20 7.73 -18.31
C SER A 188 1.81 9.14 -18.21
N ALA A 189 1.85 9.69 -16.99
CA ALA A 189 2.69 10.87 -16.70
C ALA A 189 4.09 10.64 -17.27
N HIS A 190 4.67 11.67 -17.86
CA HIS A 190 5.97 11.53 -18.49
C HIS A 190 6.99 11.01 -17.46
N GLN A 191 7.76 10.00 -17.84
CA GLN A 191 8.80 9.38 -16.99
C GLN A 191 9.74 10.44 -16.33
N GLY A 192 9.89 11.60 -16.96
CA GLY A 192 10.61 12.76 -16.44
C GLY A 192 10.01 13.34 -15.16
N ASP A 193 8.68 13.35 -15.02
CA ASP A 193 8.01 13.90 -13.83
C ASP A 193 8.19 12.98 -12.62
N VAL A 194 8.14 11.66 -12.85
CA VAL A 194 8.39 10.64 -11.83
C VAL A 194 9.83 10.73 -11.32
N ASN A 195 10.81 10.79 -12.21
CA ASN A 195 12.22 10.91 -11.85
C ASN A 195 12.51 12.18 -11.03
N THR A 196 11.87 13.28 -11.40
CA THR A 196 12.00 14.55 -10.69
C THR A 196 11.42 14.48 -9.29
N LEU A 197 10.22 13.88 -9.14
CA LEU A 197 9.61 13.69 -7.84
C LEU A 197 10.46 12.79 -6.93
N ILE A 198 10.97 11.66 -7.44
CA ILE A 198 11.84 10.76 -6.67
C ILE A 198 13.10 11.51 -6.19
N LYS A 199 13.74 12.32 -7.06
CA LYS A 199 14.89 13.14 -6.68
C LYS A 199 14.53 14.13 -5.57
N ASN A 200 13.38 14.81 -5.67
CA ASN A 200 12.92 15.76 -4.67
C ASN A 200 12.64 15.07 -3.33
N ILE A 201 12.01 13.90 -3.34
CA ILE A 201 11.79 13.10 -2.13
C ILE A 201 13.12 12.74 -1.48
N ARG A 202 14.07 12.20 -2.25
CA ARG A 202 15.39 11.80 -1.73
C ARG A 202 16.23 12.94 -1.18
N ALA A 203 16.01 14.18 -1.66
CA ALA A 203 16.66 15.37 -1.12
C ALA A 203 16.15 15.76 0.28
N ILE A 204 14.96 15.30 0.66
CA ILE A 204 14.28 15.69 1.91
C ILE A 204 14.30 14.54 2.94
N THR A 205 14.27 13.29 2.49
CA THR A 205 14.11 12.14 3.37
C THR A 205 14.89 10.92 2.87
N GLY A 206 15.24 10.03 3.82
CA GLY A 206 15.78 8.70 3.54
C GLY A 206 14.71 7.62 3.45
N LEU A 207 13.41 7.96 3.47
CA LEU A 207 12.35 6.96 3.30
C LEU A 207 12.44 6.32 1.91
N PRO A 208 12.26 4.99 1.80
CA PRO A 208 12.15 4.32 0.53
C PRO A 208 10.97 4.88 -0.29
N VAL A 209 11.09 4.83 -1.61
CA VAL A 209 10.06 5.27 -2.54
C VAL A 209 9.58 4.08 -3.36
N CYS A 210 8.33 3.70 -3.20
CA CYS A 210 7.62 2.78 -4.07
C CYS A 210 6.94 3.59 -5.19
N SER A 211 7.06 3.13 -6.42
CA SER A 211 6.41 3.77 -7.57
C SER A 211 5.42 2.79 -8.17
N GLY A 212 4.15 3.11 -8.09
CA GLY A 212 3.06 2.27 -8.57
C GLY A 212 1.99 3.09 -9.28
N PHE A 213 0.98 2.42 -9.76
CA PHE A 213 -0.13 2.87 -10.59
C PHE A 213 0.11 2.71 -12.10
N GLY A 214 -0.88 2.05 -12.70
CA GLY A 214 -0.91 1.87 -14.15
C GLY A 214 0.07 0.83 -14.68
N ILE A 215 0.77 0.09 -13.83
CA ILE A 215 1.65 -1.02 -14.22
C ILE A 215 0.76 -2.20 -14.62
N LYS A 216 0.86 -2.62 -15.88
CA LYS A 216 0.04 -3.70 -16.44
C LYS A 216 0.86 -4.88 -16.93
N THR A 217 2.12 -4.64 -17.24
CA THR A 217 3.02 -5.65 -17.81
C THR A 217 4.36 -5.68 -17.07
N PRO A 218 5.11 -6.80 -17.15
CA PRO A 218 6.47 -6.86 -16.63
C PRO A 218 7.40 -5.80 -17.23
N LEU A 219 7.12 -5.36 -18.48
CA LEU A 219 7.90 -4.31 -19.14
C LEU A 219 7.66 -2.95 -18.47
N ASP A 220 6.40 -2.63 -18.15
CA ASP A 220 6.06 -1.41 -17.41
C ASP A 220 6.78 -1.37 -16.06
N ALA A 221 6.75 -2.47 -15.30
CA ALA A 221 7.45 -2.60 -14.02
C ALA A 221 8.97 -2.38 -14.18
N LYS A 222 9.58 -2.99 -15.22
CA LYS A 222 10.99 -2.82 -15.54
C LYS A 222 11.34 -1.37 -15.89
N ASP A 223 10.48 -0.68 -16.61
CA ASP A 223 10.71 0.72 -17.01
C ASP A 223 10.56 1.66 -15.83
N ILE A 224 9.59 1.43 -14.94
CA ILE A 224 9.46 2.17 -13.69
C ILE A 224 10.67 1.92 -12.77
N ALA A 225 11.15 0.69 -12.66
CA ALA A 225 12.32 0.37 -11.84
C ALA A 225 13.59 1.16 -12.26
N LYS A 226 13.71 1.54 -13.55
CA LYS A 226 14.81 2.39 -14.04
C LYS A 226 14.76 3.83 -13.52
N THR A 227 13.64 4.28 -12.95
CA THR A 227 13.53 5.62 -12.37
C THR A 227 14.32 5.79 -11.07
N GLY A 228 14.84 4.69 -10.52
CA GLY A 228 15.59 4.67 -9.27
C GLY A 228 14.69 4.59 -8.03
N CYS A 229 13.43 4.17 -8.16
CA CYS A 229 12.60 3.82 -7.01
C CYS A 229 13.11 2.55 -6.31
N ASP A 230 12.74 2.37 -5.04
CA ASP A 230 13.15 1.23 -4.22
C ASP A 230 12.21 0.04 -4.41
N ALA A 231 10.98 0.31 -4.87
CA ALA A 231 9.99 -0.73 -5.19
C ALA A 231 9.05 -0.29 -6.33
N VAL A 232 8.46 -1.25 -7.02
CA VAL A 232 7.44 -1.11 -8.05
C VAL A 232 6.26 -2.03 -7.76
#